data_49b81ba382704f507231041f309bfe08
#
_entry.id   49b81ba382704f507231041f309bfe08
#
_cell.length_a   1.000
_cell.length_b   1.000
_cell.length_c   1.000
_cell.angle_alpha   90.00
_cell.angle_beta   90.00
_cell.angle_gamma   90.00
#
_symmetry.space_group_name_H-M   'P 1'
#
loop_
_entity.id
_entity.type
_entity.pdbx_description
1 polymer ?
#
loop_
_entity_poly.entity_id
_entity_poly.type
_entity_poly.pdbx_seq_one_letter_code
_entity_poly.pdbx_strand_id
1 'polypeptide(L)' 'MLPYQEKYVIGTKVQVASKDQLEAFLLSWKYHHKLTSAQLQYADRLTEVAGVSFYHGGDVLYELKDVPGIWHEQCLK' A
#
# COMPACT_ATOMS: atom_id res chain seq x y z
N MET A 1 -10.27 -20.02 -9.04
CA MET A 1 -9.47 -19.03 -8.31
C MET A 1 -9.26 -17.78 -9.17
N LEU A 2 -9.48 -16.63 -8.60
CA LEU A 2 -9.25 -15.40 -9.33
C LEU A 2 -7.74 -15.13 -9.42
N PRO A 3 -7.23 -14.71 -10.59
CA PRO A 3 -5.80 -14.42 -10.74
C PRO A 3 -5.37 -13.17 -9.96
N TYR A 4 -6.31 -12.29 -9.62
CA TYR A 4 -6.04 -11.07 -8.88
C TYR A 4 -6.88 -11.06 -7.63
N GLN A 5 -6.24 -11.30 -6.50
CA GLN A 5 -6.95 -11.36 -5.23
C GLN A 5 -6.19 -10.53 -4.21
N GLU A 6 -6.91 -9.64 -3.53
CA GLU A 6 -6.31 -8.84 -2.49
C GLU A 6 -5.90 -9.69 -1.30
N LYS A 7 -4.76 -9.34 -0.71
CA LYS A 7 -4.29 -9.97 0.51
C LYS A 7 -5.07 -9.44 1.72
N TYR A 8 -5.45 -8.16 1.66
CA TYR A 8 -6.15 -7.49 2.74
C TYR A 8 -7.47 -6.96 2.22
N VAL A 9 -8.58 -7.52 2.71
CA VAL A 9 -9.91 -7.04 2.32
C VAL A 9 -10.25 -5.75 3.06
N ILE A 10 -11.24 -5.02 2.55
CA ILE A 10 -11.71 -3.79 3.19
C ILE A 10 -12.08 -4.09 4.64
N GLY A 11 -11.64 -3.24 5.55
CA GLY A 11 -11.87 -3.39 6.98
C GLY A 11 -10.76 -4.14 7.71
N THR A 12 -9.82 -4.74 6.98
CA THR A 12 -8.69 -5.43 7.60
C THR A 12 -7.76 -4.42 8.27
N LYS A 13 -7.34 -4.71 9.48
CA LYS A 13 -6.35 -3.88 10.16
C LYS A 13 -4.97 -4.21 9.66
N VAL A 14 -4.23 -3.18 9.30
CA VAL A 14 -2.89 -3.33 8.73
C VAL A 14 -1.96 -2.30 9.35
N GLN A 15 -0.68 -2.52 9.16
CA GLN A 15 0.34 -1.57 9.58
C GLN A 15 1.16 -1.16 8.35
N VAL A 16 1.39 0.14 8.21
CA VAL A 16 2.27 0.63 7.16
C VAL A 16 3.69 0.14 7.46
N ALA A 17 4.42 -0.25 6.42
CA ALA A 17 5.77 -0.77 6.57
C ALA A 17 6.69 0.25 7.25
N SER A 18 7.85 -0.20 7.69
CA SER A 18 8.83 0.66 8.33
C SER A 18 9.36 1.70 7.33
N LYS A 19 9.96 2.76 7.87
CA LYS A 19 10.54 3.80 7.02
C LYS A 19 11.59 3.23 6.08
N ASP A 20 12.42 2.32 6.57
CA ASP A 20 13.47 1.70 5.73
C ASP A 20 12.86 0.92 4.57
N GLN A 21 11.78 0.19 4.81
CA GLN A 21 11.10 -0.55 3.76
C GLN A 21 10.42 0.38 2.77
N LEU A 22 9.80 1.46 3.25
CA LEU A 22 9.19 2.44 2.38
C LEU A 22 10.22 3.14 1.51
N GLU A 23 11.36 3.50 2.07
CA GLU A 23 12.44 4.12 1.31
C GLU A 23 12.99 3.18 0.25
N ALA A 24 13.17 1.91 0.60
CA ALA A 24 13.62 0.92 -0.37
C ALA A 24 12.63 0.78 -1.53
N PHE A 25 11.34 0.75 -1.22
CA PHE A 25 10.31 0.69 -2.25
C PHE A 25 10.32 1.95 -3.11
N LEU A 26 10.42 3.11 -2.50
CA LEU A 26 10.45 4.39 -3.21
C LEU A 26 11.60 4.45 -4.21
N LEU A 27 12.75 3.91 -3.83
CA LEU A 27 13.94 3.91 -4.69
C LEU A 27 13.85 2.87 -5.82
N SER A 28 13.19 1.75 -5.58
CA SER A 28 13.15 0.64 -6.53
C SER A 28 11.94 0.66 -7.46
N TRP A 29 10.81 1.16 -7.01
CA TRP A 29 9.59 1.13 -7.80
C TRP A 29 9.51 2.34 -8.72
N LYS A 30 9.62 2.09 -10.02
CA LYS A 30 9.67 3.15 -11.03
C LYS A 30 8.44 3.16 -11.94
N TYR A 31 7.40 2.43 -11.57
CA TYR A 31 6.24 2.23 -12.43
C TYR A 31 5.06 3.09 -11.97
N HIS A 32 3.85 2.60 -12.14
CA HIS A 32 2.64 3.33 -11.80
C HIS A 32 2.51 3.55 -10.29
N HIS A 33 1.79 4.58 -9.92
CA HIS A 33 1.48 4.88 -8.51
C HIS A 33 2.73 4.86 -7.63
N LYS A 34 3.74 5.62 -8.04
CA LYS A 34 4.99 5.70 -7.28
C LYS A 34 4.71 6.19 -5.87
N LEU A 35 5.42 5.61 -4.92
CA LEU A 35 5.37 6.11 -3.56
C LEU A 35 5.96 7.52 -3.54
N THR A 36 5.38 8.42 -2.74
CA THR A 36 5.88 9.79 -2.61
C THR A 36 6.63 9.94 -1.30
N SER A 37 7.52 10.94 -1.25
CA SER A 37 8.25 11.18 -0.01
C SER A 37 7.31 11.56 1.14
N ALA A 38 6.17 12.18 0.84
CA ALA A 38 5.18 12.53 1.87
C ALA A 38 4.60 11.29 2.55
N GLN A 39 4.57 10.15 1.85
CA GLN A 39 4.04 8.92 2.43
C GLN A 39 4.97 8.32 3.48
N LEU A 40 6.24 8.68 3.48
CA LEU A 40 7.20 8.16 4.45
C LEU A 40 6.84 8.55 5.89
N GLN A 41 6.14 9.67 6.08
CA GLN A 41 5.75 10.09 7.42
C GLN A 41 4.73 9.16 8.08
N TYR A 42 4.12 8.27 7.30
CA TYR A 42 3.14 7.32 7.83
C TYR A 42 3.75 5.96 8.15
N ALA A 43 5.08 5.85 8.10
CA ALA A 43 5.76 4.60 8.43
C ALA A 43 5.30 4.07 9.79
N ASP A 44 5.08 2.75 9.86
CA ASP A 44 4.64 2.05 11.07
C ASP A 44 3.25 2.45 11.57
N ARG A 45 2.49 3.23 10.80
CA ARG A 45 1.14 3.64 11.19
C ARG A 45 0.19 2.45 11.19
N LEU A 46 -0.55 2.29 12.28
CA LEU A 46 -1.63 1.30 12.35
C LEU A 46 -2.89 1.92 11.76
N THR A 47 -3.54 1.18 10.88
CA THR A 47 -4.73 1.67 10.20
C THR A 47 -5.56 0.48 9.72
N GLU A 48 -6.52 0.73 8.85
CA GLU A 48 -7.29 -0.35 8.24
C GLU A 48 -7.55 -0.03 6.77
N VAL A 49 -7.80 -1.07 6.01
CA VAL A 49 -8.05 -0.94 4.57
C VAL A 49 -9.42 -0.32 4.35
N ALA A 50 -9.44 0.80 3.62
CA ALA A 50 -10.67 1.52 3.28
C ALA A 50 -11.11 1.22 1.84
N GLY A 51 -10.18 0.87 0.96
CA GLY A 51 -10.52 0.54 -0.42
C GLY A 51 -9.46 -0.34 -1.05
N VAL A 52 -9.86 -1.09 -2.07
CA VAL A 52 -8.97 -2.00 -2.80
C VAL A 52 -9.20 -1.77 -4.29
N SER A 53 -8.11 -1.72 -5.06
CA SER A 53 -8.19 -1.64 -6.51
C SER A 53 -7.09 -2.46 -7.14
N PHE A 54 -7.24 -2.72 -8.44
CA PHE A 54 -6.29 -3.54 -9.18
C PHE A 54 -5.81 -2.76 -10.39
N TYR A 55 -4.51 -2.61 -10.54
CA TYR A 55 -3.94 -1.90 -11.67
C TYR A 55 -3.67 -2.89 -12.80
N HIS A 56 -4.38 -2.71 -13.91
CA HIS A 56 -4.28 -3.58 -15.09
C HIS A 56 -4.35 -5.06 -14.72
N GLY A 57 -5.09 -5.37 -13.65
CA GLY A 57 -5.28 -6.75 -13.23
C GLY A 57 -4.04 -7.40 -12.64
N GLY A 58 -3.00 -6.64 -12.34
CA GLY A 58 -1.75 -7.18 -11.81
C GLY A 58 -1.48 -6.80 -10.36
N ASP A 59 -1.25 -5.52 -10.13
CA ASP A 59 -0.89 -5.05 -8.81
C ASP A 59 -2.11 -4.71 -7.98
N VAL A 60 -2.09 -5.07 -6.72
CA VAL A 60 -3.16 -4.73 -5.78
C VAL A 60 -2.78 -3.45 -5.06
N LEU A 61 -3.69 -2.48 -5.11
CA LEU A 61 -3.49 -1.16 -4.52
C LEU A 61 -4.52 -0.93 -3.43
N TYR A 62 -4.12 -0.22 -2.39
CA TYR A 62 -4.97 -0.01 -1.21
C TYR A 62 -5.12 1.45 -0.88
N GLU A 63 -6.30 1.82 -0.43
CA GLU A 63 -6.54 3.08 0.25
C GLU A 63 -6.71 2.76 1.73
N LEU A 64 -6.11 3.57 2.58
CA LEU A 64 -6.10 3.34 4.02
C LEU A 64 -6.86 4.43 4.74
N LYS A 65 -7.51 4.07 5.83
CA LYS A 65 -8.29 5.00 6.62
C LYS A 65 -7.38 6.04 7.26
N ASP A 66 -7.69 7.32 7.01
CA ASP A 66 -6.95 8.47 7.56
C ASP A 66 -5.47 8.51 7.19
N VAL A 67 -5.08 7.77 6.16
CA VAL A 67 -3.72 7.76 5.65
C VAL A 67 -3.80 8.02 4.15
N PRO A 68 -3.50 9.24 3.70
CA PRO A 68 -3.71 9.59 2.29
C PRO A 68 -2.74 8.87 1.35
N GLY A 69 -3.13 8.78 0.09
CA GLY A 69 -2.31 8.20 -0.96
C GLY A 69 -2.76 6.79 -1.32
N ILE A 70 -2.13 6.28 -2.37
CA ILE A 70 -2.33 4.92 -2.84
C ILE A 70 -1.17 4.08 -2.32
N TRP A 71 -1.48 2.92 -1.75
CA TRP A 71 -0.49 2.08 -1.11
C TRP A 71 -0.40 0.72 -1.79
N HIS A 72 0.83 0.32 -2.12
CA HIS A 72 1.09 -1.00 -2.67
C HIS A 72 1.06 -2.03 -1.55
N GLU A 73 0.70 -3.26 -1.92
CA GLU A 73 0.60 -4.35 -0.93
C GLU A 73 1.92 -4.57 -0.19
N GLN A 74 3.04 -4.36 -0.88
CA GLN A 74 4.37 -4.53 -0.29
C GLN A 74 4.68 -3.49 0.80
N CYS A 75 3.91 -2.41 0.84
CA CYS A 75 4.09 -1.36 1.84
C CYS A 75 3.24 -1.57 3.10
N LEU A 76 2.55 -2.70 3.18
CA LEU A 76 1.67 -3.04 4.30
C LEU A 76 2.10 -4.36 4.94
N LYS A 77 1.76 -4.52 6.20
CA LYS A 77 1.99 -5.76 6.95
C LYS A 77 0.96 -5.98 8.04
#